data_cf700f4f80dd4f13f0eb2062b35e7c35
#
_entry.id   cf700f4f80dd4f13f0eb2062b35e7c35
#
_cell.length_a   1.000
_cell.length_b   1.000
_cell.length_c   1.000
_cell.angle_alpha   90.00
_cell.angle_beta   90.00
_cell.angle_gamma   90.00
#
_symmetry.space_group_name_H-M   'P 1'
#
loop_
_entity.id
_entity.type
_entity.pdbx_description
1 polymer ?
#
loop_
_entity_poly.entity_id
_entity_poly.type
_entity_poly.pdbx_seq_one_letter_code
_entity_poly.pdbx_strand_id
1 'polypeptide(L)'
;MEDEAELSLFPTLKRCWMLRGQQRKVRAPGERPPKRQEYGATDWRTGEIVRIRAEKRDAPAFCRLAEKCVQRSAKRNRRVIIVTDGARIHKPEKSKRVAELLQRYGRRLQLRYIPKYSPECMPMEKLWNDWRDNVTHNHDRDAFSQLLADSDRYFRRRQHDPEGVLRTIGSPFARRQKCKT
;
A
#
# COMPACT_ATOMS: atom_id res chain seq x y z
N MET A 1 1.03 -1.06 9.78
CA MET A 1 1.11 0.26 9.10
C MET A 1 0.21 0.20 7.89
N GLU A 2 -0.58 1.21 7.66
CA GLU A 2 -1.58 1.25 6.59
C GLU A 2 -1.48 2.56 5.82
N ASP A 3 -1.67 2.50 4.48
CA ASP A 3 -1.65 3.66 3.59
C ASP A 3 -2.30 3.32 2.23
N GLU A 4 -2.59 4.34 1.41
CA GLU A 4 -3.17 4.20 0.08
C GLU A 4 -2.25 4.72 -1.01
N ALA A 5 -2.41 4.10 -2.19
CA ALA A 5 -1.74 4.55 -3.41
C ALA A 5 -2.69 4.53 -4.60
N GLU A 6 -2.59 5.52 -5.46
CA GLU A 6 -3.34 5.54 -6.72
C GLU A 6 -2.64 4.68 -7.78
N LEU A 7 -3.41 3.82 -8.43
CA LEU A 7 -3.03 3.07 -9.62
C LEU A 7 -3.76 3.67 -10.81
N SER A 8 -3.06 4.38 -11.66
CA SER A 8 -3.59 5.04 -12.85
C SER A 8 -2.92 4.49 -14.10
N LEU A 9 -3.68 4.39 -15.21
CA LEU A 9 -3.08 4.07 -16.51
C LEU A 9 -2.15 5.20 -17.00
N PHE A 10 -2.25 6.40 -16.43
CA PHE A 10 -1.29 7.46 -16.69
C PHE A 10 0.04 7.12 -16.01
N PRO A 11 1.13 6.90 -16.78
CA PRO A 11 2.40 6.48 -16.19
C PRO A 11 3.01 7.58 -15.32
N THR A 12 3.52 7.19 -14.16
CA THR A 12 4.32 8.08 -13.33
C THR A 12 5.72 8.17 -13.94
N LEU A 13 6.20 9.39 -14.24
CA LEU A 13 7.51 9.57 -14.83
C LEU A 13 8.61 9.50 -13.76
N LYS A 14 9.65 8.70 -14.03
CA LYS A 14 10.84 8.60 -13.20
C LYS A 14 12.09 8.69 -14.09
N ARG A 15 13.15 9.31 -13.58
CA ARG A 15 14.46 9.33 -14.25
C ARG A 15 14.93 7.89 -14.47
N CYS A 16 15.44 7.60 -15.65
CA CYS A 16 16.03 6.31 -15.99
C CYS A 16 17.30 6.51 -16.82
N TRP A 17 18.18 5.52 -16.77
CA TRP A 17 19.38 5.50 -17.59
C TRP A 17 19.01 5.28 -19.06
N MET A 18 19.65 6.03 -19.96
CA MET A 18 19.43 5.95 -21.39
C MET A 18 20.76 6.21 -22.13
N LEU A 19 20.82 5.79 -23.38
CA LEU A 19 21.93 6.16 -24.25
C LEU A 19 21.94 7.67 -24.44
N ARG A 20 23.16 8.23 -24.51
CA ARG A 20 23.36 9.66 -24.74
C ARG A 20 22.68 10.08 -26.05
N GLY A 21 21.93 11.15 -26.02
CA GLY A 21 21.16 11.66 -27.17
C GLY A 21 19.83 10.97 -27.44
N GLN A 22 19.44 9.94 -26.66
CA GLN A 22 18.15 9.29 -26.76
C GLN A 22 17.26 9.66 -25.57
N GLN A 23 16.02 10.07 -25.85
CA GLN A 23 15.01 10.31 -24.79
C GLN A 23 13.90 9.27 -24.90
N ARG A 24 13.69 8.50 -23.84
CA ARG A 24 12.55 7.59 -23.77
C ARG A 24 11.24 8.38 -23.77
N LYS A 25 10.42 8.14 -24.76
CA LYS A 25 9.04 8.62 -24.79
C LYS A 25 8.16 7.58 -24.15
N VAL A 26 7.25 8.02 -23.28
CA VAL A 26 6.23 7.19 -22.63
C VAL A 26 4.87 7.64 -23.14
N ARG A 27 4.04 6.71 -23.58
CA ARG A 27 2.70 7.05 -24.08
C ARG A 27 1.86 7.62 -22.94
N ALA A 28 1.15 8.70 -23.23
CA ALA A 28 0.12 9.21 -22.34
C ALA A 28 -1.23 8.68 -22.85
N PRO A 29 -2.00 7.95 -22.05
CA PRO A 29 -3.40 7.67 -22.37
C PRO A 29 -4.18 8.97 -22.37
N GLY A 30 -5.32 9.03 -23.10
CA GLY A 30 -6.13 10.24 -23.27
C GLY A 30 -6.51 10.96 -21.97
N GLU A 31 -7.31 12.01 -22.07
CA GLU A 31 -7.54 13.01 -21.02
C GLU A 31 -8.04 12.48 -19.65
N ARG A 32 -8.71 11.32 -19.61
CA ARG A 32 -9.27 10.72 -18.38
C ARG A 32 -8.90 9.23 -18.26
N PRO A 33 -7.66 8.93 -17.93
CA PRO A 33 -7.25 7.53 -17.81
C PRO A 33 -7.99 6.83 -16.66
N PRO A 34 -8.32 5.54 -16.82
CA PRO A 34 -8.89 4.76 -15.76
C PRO A 34 -7.93 4.64 -14.59
N LYS A 35 -8.49 4.66 -13.38
CA LYS A 35 -7.71 4.58 -12.14
C LYS A 35 -8.42 3.77 -11.07
N ARG A 36 -7.67 3.29 -10.11
CA ARG A 36 -8.12 2.60 -8.89
C ARG A 36 -7.29 3.06 -7.71
N GLN A 37 -7.79 2.80 -6.51
CA GLN A 37 -7.06 3.01 -5.27
C GLN A 37 -6.62 1.66 -4.72
N GLU A 38 -5.34 1.51 -4.48
CA GLU A 38 -4.77 0.40 -3.74
C GLU A 38 -4.67 0.80 -2.27
N TYR A 39 -5.28 -0.01 -1.40
CA TYR A 39 -5.17 0.11 0.04
C TYR A 39 -4.28 -1.01 0.53
N GLY A 40 -3.29 -0.70 1.31
CA GLY A 40 -2.34 -1.67 1.83
C GLY A 40 -2.10 -1.51 3.32
N ALA A 41 -1.99 -2.63 4.01
CA ALA A 41 -1.52 -2.68 5.37
C ALA A 41 -0.43 -3.75 5.49
N THR A 42 0.69 -3.40 6.12
CA THR A 42 1.79 -4.33 6.35
C THR A 42 1.98 -4.55 7.85
N ASP A 43 2.05 -5.80 8.24
CA ASP A 43 2.45 -6.17 9.60
C ASP A 43 3.95 -5.89 9.76
N TRP A 44 4.26 -4.93 10.63
CA TRP A 44 5.62 -4.46 10.94
C TRP A 44 6.56 -5.55 11.46
N ARG A 45 6.00 -6.62 12.05
CA ARG A 45 6.77 -7.72 12.66
C ARG A 45 6.96 -8.90 11.73
N THR A 46 5.95 -9.18 10.90
CA THR A 46 5.95 -10.40 10.08
C THR A 46 6.18 -10.14 8.61
N GLY A 47 6.04 -8.89 8.13
CA GLY A 47 6.08 -8.56 6.70
C GLY A 47 4.84 -8.99 5.93
N GLU A 48 3.81 -9.52 6.61
CA GLU A 48 2.57 -9.92 5.96
C GLU A 48 1.84 -8.68 5.41
N ILE A 49 1.41 -8.75 4.14
CA ILE A 49 0.67 -7.69 3.47
C ILE A 49 -0.80 -8.05 3.41
N VAL A 50 -1.67 -7.14 3.83
CA VAL A 50 -3.10 -7.16 3.57
C VAL A 50 -3.42 -6.07 2.57
N ARG A 51 -4.11 -6.41 1.49
CA ARG A 51 -4.43 -5.46 0.42
C ARG A 51 -5.86 -5.60 -0.05
N ILE A 52 -6.44 -4.47 -0.44
CA ILE A 52 -7.66 -4.40 -1.23
C ILE A 52 -7.49 -3.35 -2.34
N ARG A 53 -8.34 -3.44 -3.35
CA ARG A 53 -8.48 -2.42 -4.40
C ARG A 53 -9.88 -1.82 -4.32
N ALA A 54 -9.98 -0.51 -4.53
CA ALA A 54 -11.23 0.23 -4.52
C ALA A 54 -11.29 1.22 -5.68
N GLU A 55 -12.48 1.69 -6.01
CA GLU A 55 -12.69 2.71 -7.03
C GLU A 55 -12.34 4.10 -6.52
N LYS A 56 -12.61 4.34 -5.24
CA LYS A 56 -12.44 5.65 -4.60
C LYS A 56 -11.63 5.54 -3.33
N ARG A 57 -10.98 6.65 -2.98
CA ARG A 57 -10.36 6.84 -1.67
C ARG A 57 -11.43 7.31 -0.68
N ASP A 58 -11.99 6.36 0.07
CA ASP A 58 -13.10 6.62 0.99
C ASP A 58 -13.07 5.74 2.25
N ALA A 59 -13.85 6.15 3.25
CA ALA A 59 -13.95 5.42 4.51
C ALA A 59 -14.51 3.99 4.36
N PRO A 60 -15.49 3.69 3.46
CA PRO A 60 -15.91 2.32 3.21
C PRO A 60 -14.79 1.39 2.75
N ALA A 61 -13.89 1.86 1.89
CA ALA A 61 -12.75 1.07 1.45
C ALA A 61 -11.75 0.84 2.59
N PHE A 62 -11.42 1.87 3.35
CA PHE A 62 -10.61 1.73 4.56
C PHE A 62 -11.21 0.71 5.54
N CYS A 63 -12.52 0.78 5.81
CA CYS A 63 -13.19 -0.19 6.69
C CYS A 63 -13.05 -1.63 6.18
N ARG A 64 -13.21 -1.87 4.87
CA ARG A 64 -13.00 -3.22 4.29
C ARG A 64 -11.57 -3.73 4.48
N LEU A 65 -10.57 -2.85 4.34
CA LEU A 65 -9.17 -3.23 4.61
C LEU A 65 -8.98 -3.58 6.10
N ALA A 66 -9.48 -2.73 7.00
CA ALA A 66 -9.38 -2.94 8.44
C ALA A 66 -10.07 -4.23 8.89
N GLU A 67 -11.27 -4.52 8.38
CA GLU A 67 -11.97 -5.80 8.61
C GLU A 67 -11.13 -7.00 8.15
N LYS A 68 -10.54 -6.91 6.98
CA LYS A 68 -9.66 -7.97 6.44
C LYS A 68 -8.42 -8.18 7.32
N CYS A 69 -7.85 -7.11 7.89
CA CYS A 69 -6.76 -7.20 8.86
C CYS A 69 -7.20 -7.92 10.14
N VAL A 70 -8.38 -7.58 10.67
CA VAL A 70 -8.92 -8.23 11.88
C VAL A 70 -9.22 -9.70 11.61
N GLN A 71 -9.83 -10.06 10.48
CA GLN A 71 -10.13 -11.45 10.10
C GLN A 71 -8.85 -12.30 10.01
N ARG A 72 -7.79 -11.77 9.40
CA ARG A 72 -6.50 -12.48 9.33
C ARG A 72 -5.86 -12.65 10.70
N SER A 73 -5.93 -11.63 11.54
CA SER A 73 -5.39 -11.66 12.89
C SER A 73 -6.18 -12.55 13.85
N ALA A 74 -7.48 -12.75 13.58
CA ALA A 74 -8.35 -13.60 14.40
C ALA A 74 -7.85 -15.03 14.50
N LYS A 75 -7.28 -15.58 13.42
CA LYS A 75 -6.69 -16.94 13.41
C LYS A 75 -5.52 -17.09 14.40
N ARG A 76 -4.90 -15.98 14.82
CA ARG A 76 -3.76 -15.94 15.73
C ARG A 76 -4.13 -15.38 17.11
N ASN A 77 -5.42 -15.14 17.37
CA ASN A 77 -5.94 -14.50 18.59
C ASN A 77 -5.22 -13.20 18.97
N ARG A 78 -4.89 -12.36 17.96
CA ARG A 78 -4.15 -11.10 18.16
C ARG A 78 -5.06 -9.91 18.01
N ARG A 79 -4.80 -8.85 18.79
CA ARG A 79 -5.37 -7.53 18.56
C ARG A 79 -4.69 -6.88 17.36
N VAL A 80 -5.45 -6.08 16.62
CA VAL A 80 -4.96 -5.30 15.48
C VAL A 80 -4.85 -3.84 15.90
N ILE A 81 -3.66 -3.28 15.77
CA ILE A 81 -3.44 -1.83 15.89
C ILE A 81 -3.06 -1.35 14.49
N ILE A 82 -3.97 -0.62 13.84
CA ILE A 82 -3.69 0.02 12.55
C ILE A 82 -3.08 1.38 12.83
N VAL A 83 -1.88 1.60 12.32
CA VAL A 83 -1.21 2.90 12.33
C VAL A 83 -1.36 3.49 10.94
N THR A 84 -1.96 4.67 10.84
CA THR A 84 -2.34 5.34 9.59
C THR A 84 -2.11 6.85 9.70
N ASP A 85 -2.27 7.57 8.61
CA ASP A 85 -2.27 9.02 8.63
C ASP A 85 -3.54 9.59 9.28
N GLY A 86 -3.54 10.91 9.52
CA GLY A 86 -4.67 11.62 10.10
C GLY A 86 -5.74 12.04 9.08
N ALA A 87 -5.87 11.38 7.92
CA ALA A 87 -6.87 11.72 6.91
C ALA A 87 -8.30 11.56 7.44
N ARG A 88 -9.22 12.37 6.91
CA ARG A 88 -10.63 12.38 7.36
C ARG A 88 -11.32 11.02 7.25
N ILE A 89 -10.93 10.22 6.26
CA ILE A 89 -11.51 8.90 5.99
C ILE A 89 -11.17 7.87 7.07
N HIS A 90 -10.13 8.11 7.89
CA HIS A 90 -9.66 7.23 8.97
C HIS A 90 -10.23 7.62 10.34
N LYS A 91 -10.86 8.79 10.45
CA LYS A 91 -11.26 9.36 11.74
C LYS A 91 -12.70 9.00 12.10
N PRO A 92 -12.96 8.41 13.28
CA PRO A 92 -14.30 8.07 13.72
C PRO A 92 -15.20 9.31 13.90
N GLU A 93 -14.65 10.44 14.32
CA GLU A 93 -15.39 11.70 14.46
C GLU A 93 -15.77 12.35 13.11
N LYS A 94 -15.20 11.87 12.00
CA LYS A 94 -15.48 12.35 10.63
C LYS A 94 -16.20 11.30 9.77
N SER A 95 -16.25 10.07 10.22
CA SER A 95 -16.86 8.96 9.48
C SER A 95 -17.64 8.03 10.40
N LYS A 96 -18.96 8.05 10.28
CA LYS A 96 -19.86 7.14 11.01
C LYS A 96 -19.46 5.66 10.80
N ARG A 97 -19.06 5.30 9.59
CA ARG A 97 -18.62 3.92 9.28
C ARG A 97 -17.37 3.49 10.05
N VAL A 98 -16.41 4.41 10.23
CA VAL A 98 -15.21 4.13 11.04
C VAL A 98 -15.58 4.01 12.52
N ALA A 99 -16.48 4.86 13.02
CA ALA A 99 -16.98 4.77 14.39
C ALA A 99 -17.69 3.42 14.65
N GLU A 100 -18.61 3.02 13.75
CA GLU A 100 -19.31 1.74 13.81
C GLU A 100 -18.36 0.53 13.74
N LEU A 101 -17.33 0.62 12.89
CA LEU A 101 -16.28 -0.40 12.79
C LEU A 101 -15.54 -0.58 14.12
N LEU A 102 -15.10 0.52 14.72
CA LEU A 102 -14.39 0.50 16.01
C LEU A 102 -15.28 -0.02 17.13
N GLN A 103 -16.55 0.38 17.16
CA GLN A 103 -17.54 -0.13 18.11
C GLN A 103 -17.75 -1.64 17.96
N ARG A 104 -17.91 -2.14 16.72
CA ARG A 104 -18.12 -3.57 16.41
C ARG A 104 -16.94 -4.43 16.87
N TYR A 105 -15.72 -3.99 16.64
CA TYR A 105 -14.54 -4.78 16.99
C TYR A 105 -13.99 -4.49 18.39
N GLY A 106 -14.38 -3.38 19.01
CA GLY A 106 -13.99 -3.02 20.37
C GLY A 106 -12.50 -3.11 20.62
N ARG A 107 -12.10 -3.86 21.65
CA ARG A 107 -10.69 -4.02 22.01
C ARG A 107 -9.83 -4.77 20.96
N ARG A 108 -10.47 -5.40 19.97
CA ARG A 108 -9.75 -6.17 18.92
C ARG A 108 -9.16 -5.30 17.82
N LEU A 109 -9.70 -4.08 17.61
CA LEU A 109 -9.22 -3.13 16.60
C LEU A 109 -8.99 -1.76 17.25
N GLN A 110 -7.81 -1.23 17.07
CA GLN A 110 -7.45 0.12 17.48
C GLN A 110 -6.82 0.88 16.33
N LEU A 111 -7.08 2.18 16.24
CA LEU A 111 -6.40 3.08 15.33
C LEU A 111 -5.38 3.92 16.10
N ARG A 112 -4.24 4.16 15.47
CA ARG A 112 -3.22 5.11 15.91
C ARG A 112 -2.84 5.98 14.72
N TYR A 113 -2.61 7.25 14.98
CA TYR A 113 -2.29 8.21 13.93
C TYR A 113 -0.84 8.64 14.06
N ILE A 114 -0.14 8.71 12.93
CA ILE A 114 1.18 9.31 12.89
C ILE A 114 1.06 10.84 13.06
N PRO A 115 2.12 11.51 13.50
CA PRO A 115 2.14 12.98 13.54
C PRO A 115 1.89 13.55 12.14
N LYS A 116 1.32 14.76 12.09
CA LYS A 116 1.16 15.48 10.83
C LYS A 116 2.52 15.80 10.22
N TYR A 117 2.60 15.75 8.90
CA TYR A 117 3.82 16.06 8.13
C TYR A 117 5.05 15.21 8.49
N SER A 118 4.84 13.96 8.87
CA SER A 118 5.89 13.01 9.22
C SER A 118 5.87 11.78 8.31
N PRO A 119 6.14 11.93 6.99
CA PRO A 119 6.12 10.82 6.04
C PRO A 119 7.16 9.74 6.39
N GLU A 120 8.26 10.14 7.04
CA GLU A 120 9.28 9.20 7.54
C GLU A 120 8.73 8.18 8.55
N CYS A 121 7.62 8.52 9.22
CA CYS A 121 6.90 7.62 10.13
C CYS A 121 5.97 6.63 9.42
N MET A 122 5.86 6.70 8.07
CA MET A 122 5.00 5.83 7.27
C MET A 122 5.82 4.87 6.40
N PRO A 123 6.28 3.74 6.94
CA PRO A 123 7.08 2.77 6.20
C PRO A 123 6.39 2.19 4.96
N MET A 124 5.05 2.24 4.90
CA MET A 124 4.28 1.82 3.72
C MET A 124 4.68 2.60 2.45
N GLU A 125 5.09 3.86 2.58
CA GLU A 125 5.58 4.64 1.43
C GLU A 125 6.77 3.97 0.72
N LYS A 126 7.66 3.32 1.47
CA LYS A 126 8.78 2.58 0.88
C LYS A 126 8.29 1.38 0.05
N LEU A 127 7.25 0.69 0.53
CA LEU A 127 6.64 -0.41 -0.22
C LEU A 127 5.91 0.12 -1.47
N TRP A 128 5.22 1.27 -1.36
CA TRP A 128 4.61 1.92 -2.51
C TRP A 128 5.64 2.41 -3.53
N ASN A 129 6.78 2.89 -3.09
CA ASN A 129 7.86 3.31 -4.00
C ASN A 129 8.44 2.10 -4.74
N ASP A 130 8.70 0.99 -4.05
CA ASP A 130 9.13 -0.26 -4.68
C ASP A 130 8.07 -0.79 -5.67
N TRP A 131 6.79 -0.73 -5.30
CA TRP A 131 5.70 -1.07 -6.20
C TRP A 131 5.64 -0.16 -7.43
N ARG A 132 5.77 1.17 -7.25
CA ARG A 132 5.79 2.11 -8.38
C ARG A 132 6.96 1.83 -9.32
N ASP A 133 8.13 1.53 -8.79
CA ASP A 133 9.31 1.20 -9.59
C ASP A 133 9.13 -0.05 -10.45
N ASN A 134 8.37 -1.01 -9.96
CA ASN A 134 8.13 -2.28 -10.65
C ASN A 134 6.87 -2.28 -11.53
N VAL A 135 5.92 -1.35 -11.31
CA VAL A 135 4.59 -1.43 -11.94
C VAL A 135 4.19 -0.16 -12.67
N THR A 136 4.31 1.03 -12.04
CA THR A 136 3.69 2.25 -12.58
C THR A 136 4.69 3.25 -13.16
N HIS A 137 5.97 3.21 -12.79
CA HIS A 137 6.94 4.13 -13.35
C HIS A 137 7.28 3.80 -14.80
N ASN A 138 7.21 4.83 -15.66
CA ASN A 138 7.62 4.75 -17.08
C ASN A 138 7.02 3.55 -17.83
N HIS A 139 5.86 3.05 -17.44
CA HIS A 139 5.22 1.93 -18.13
C HIS A 139 4.67 2.37 -19.49
N ASP A 140 4.56 1.41 -20.39
CA ASP A 140 4.08 1.60 -21.76
C ASP A 140 2.92 0.64 -22.07
N ARG A 141 2.00 0.49 -21.10
CA ARG A 141 0.85 -0.40 -21.23
C ARG A 141 -0.32 0.33 -21.87
N ASP A 142 -0.95 -0.31 -22.86
CA ASP A 142 -2.09 0.23 -23.57
C ASP A 142 -3.41 -0.02 -22.82
N ALA A 143 -3.50 -1.12 -22.06
CA ALA A 143 -4.73 -1.53 -21.39
C ALA A 143 -4.59 -1.47 -19.86
N PHE A 144 -5.60 -0.88 -19.21
CA PHE A 144 -5.66 -0.82 -17.75
C PHE A 144 -5.72 -2.20 -17.09
N SER A 145 -6.33 -3.19 -17.74
CA SER A 145 -6.35 -4.58 -17.28
C SER A 145 -4.96 -5.19 -17.13
N GLN A 146 -4.03 -4.87 -18.04
CA GLN A 146 -2.63 -5.30 -17.95
C GLN A 146 -1.96 -4.69 -16.71
N LEU A 147 -2.17 -3.40 -16.45
CA LEU A 147 -1.63 -2.70 -15.28
C LEU A 147 -2.18 -3.29 -13.97
N LEU A 148 -3.49 -3.61 -13.95
CA LEU A 148 -4.12 -4.29 -12.80
C LEU A 148 -3.50 -5.66 -12.55
N ALA A 149 -3.32 -6.45 -13.62
CA ALA A 149 -2.71 -7.79 -13.53
C ALA A 149 -1.25 -7.73 -13.04
N ASP A 150 -0.49 -6.74 -13.49
CA ASP A 150 0.89 -6.57 -13.04
C ASP A 150 0.99 -6.12 -11.59
N SER A 151 0.09 -5.23 -11.14
CA SER A 151 -0.03 -4.88 -9.73
C SER A 151 -0.36 -6.11 -8.89
N ASP A 152 -1.29 -6.96 -9.34
CA ASP A 152 -1.65 -8.19 -8.64
C ASP A 152 -0.49 -9.19 -8.60
N ARG A 153 0.27 -9.31 -9.70
CA ARG A 153 1.47 -10.16 -9.78
C ARG A 153 2.56 -9.67 -8.83
N TYR A 154 2.80 -8.35 -8.77
CA TYR A 154 3.75 -7.76 -7.83
C TYR A 154 3.40 -8.12 -6.39
N PHE A 155 2.18 -7.84 -5.94
CA PHE A 155 1.79 -8.10 -4.56
C PHE A 155 1.74 -9.59 -4.23
N ARG A 156 1.34 -10.44 -5.17
CA ARG A 156 1.42 -11.90 -4.98
C ARG A 156 2.85 -12.35 -4.73
N ARG A 157 3.81 -11.88 -5.52
CA ARG A 157 5.24 -12.16 -5.31
C ARG A 157 5.74 -11.66 -3.96
N ARG A 158 5.36 -10.43 -3.57
CA ARG A 158 5.76 -9.86 -2.26
C ARG A 158 5.13 -10.60 -1.08
N GLN A 159 3.94 -11.16 -1.21
CA GLN A 159 3.32 -12.00 -0.19
C GLN A 159 4.09 -13.31 0.06
N HIS A 160 4.84 -13.80 -0.91
CA HIS A 160 5.71 -14.97 -0.76
C HIS A 160 7.14 -14.62 -0.28
N ASP A 161 7.44 -13.32 -0.12
CA ASP A 161 8.72 -12.82 0.41
C ASP A 161 8.51 -11.84 1.58
N PRO A 162 7.98 -12.30 2.72
CA PRO A 162 7.73 -11.43 3.88
C PRO A 162 9.01 -10.79 4.42
N GLU A 163 10.13 -11.50 4.37
CA GLU A 163 11.43 -11.00 4.80
C GLU A 163 11.92 -9.86 3.90
N GLY A 164 11.74 -9.97 2.58
CA GLY A 164 12.00 -8.89 1.65
C GLY A 164 11.10 -7.68 1.90
N VAL A 165 9.83 -7.90 2.27
CA VAL A 165 8.92 -6.82 2.67
C VAL A 165 9.44 -6.10 3.92
N LEU A 166 9.85 -6.83 4.96
CA LEU A 166 10.42 -6.24 6.18
C LEU A 166 11.64 -5.38 5.87
N ARG A 167 12.54 -5.86 5.00
CA ARG A 167 13.71 -5.07 4.55
C ARG A 167 13.29 -3.82 3.79
N THR A 168 12.35 -3.93 2.86
CA THR A 168 11.87 -2.80 2.06
C THR A 168 11.30 -1.69 2.93
N ILE A 169 10.47 -2.03 3.91
CA ILE A 169 9.86 -1.05 4.82
C ILE A 169 10.81 -0.58 5.93
N GLY A 170 12.00 -1.14 6.03
CA GLY A 170 12.99 -0.81 7.05
C GLY A 170 12.56 -1.24 8.46
N SER A 171 11.87 -2.39 8.57
CA SER A 171 11.46 -2.93 9.85
C SER A 171 12.67 -3.37 10.69
N PRO A 172 12.71 -3.07 12.00
CA PRO A 172 13.76 -3.56 12.91
C PRO A 172 13.68 -5.09 13.11
N PHE A 173 12.58 -5.72 12.69
CA PHE A 173 12.41 -7.18 12.75
C PHE A 173 12.94 -7.90 11.51
N ALA A 174 13.40 -7.18 10.48
CA ALA A 174 14.09 -7.77 9.34
C ALA A 174 15.39 -8.45 9.80
N ARG A 175 15.61 -9.70 9.36
CA ARG A 175 16.85 -10.41 9.64
C ARG A 175 18.02 -9.69 8.94
N ARG A 176 19.09 -9.44 9.66
CA ARG A 176 20.33 -8.93 9.05
C ARG A 176 20.83 -9.97 8.05
N GLN A 177 21.05 -9.57 6.82
CA GLN A 177 21.79 -10.43 5.87
C GLN A 177 23.19 -10.62 6.45
N LYS A 178 23.59 -11.89 6.70
CA LYS A 178 24.98 -12.18 6.92
C LYS A 178 25.69 -11.88 5.59
N CYS A 179 26.60 -10.90 5.59
CA CYS A 179 27.54 -10.77 4.48
C CYS A 179 28.22 -12.14 4.31
N LYS A 180 28.03 -12.76 3.15
CA LYS A 180 28.91 -13.85 2.75
C LYS A 180 30.24 -13.19 2.44
N THR A 181 31.17 -13.25 3.40
CA THR A 181 32.59 -13.03 3.16
C THR A 181 33.10 -14.07 2.20
#